data_670b4277c513c9f0e07b99ba0dd4b3c0
#
_entry.id   670b4277c513c9f0e07b99ba0dd4b3c0
#
_cell.length_a   1.000
_cell.length_b   1.000
_cell.length_c   1.000
_cell.angle_alpha   90.00
_cell.angle_beta   90.00
_cell.angle_gamma   90.00
#
_symmetry.space_group_name_H-M   'P 1'
#
loop_
_entity.id
_entity.type
_entity.pdbx_description
1 polymer ?
#
loop_
_entity_poly.entity_id
_entity_poly.type
_entity_poly.pdbx_seq_one_letter_code
_entity_poly.pdbx_strand_id
1 'polypeptide(L)'
;MGTLLIVAIIVAIIAYTMGKGASKKSEQPRGIAFTTSYEDRDSDSWEGGMWEAVDPHKIAANLRLEYTDAKGQRTTRSVMVREFDNTLHGGTLMGICELRDAHRTFRFDRIRSCIDLGTGEVVNDVRAHLNKLYETSPERSTDLLVSDYLDALKVVYYVAKADGQYRKAEKEVITQYVKILVRDARITSEMIDAALQTVDIPTIHAFKLAVGRITRGGQIDPSLLNKCCKEIVATQGAVHSSEQDALDYIERKIAEQSVLMTSGNPKNGLPRRQAPHND
;
A
#
# COMPACT_ATOMS: atom_id res chain seq x y z
N MET A 1 24.32 61.03 14.10
CA MET A 1 23.63 61.07 12.77
C MET A 1 23.68 59.72 12.04
N GLY A 2 24.48 58.77 12.40
CA GLY A 2 24.59 57.48 11.67
C GLY A 2 23.45 56.46 11.90
N THR A 3 22.82 56.43 13.05
CA THR A 3 21.80 55.45 13.42
C THR A 3 20.45 55.69 12.75
N LEU A 4 20.08 56.94 12.48
CA LEU A 4 18.83 57.29 11.77
C LEU A 4 18.86 56.88 10.28
N LEU A 5 20.05 56.94 9.67
CA LEU A 5 20.21 56.57 8.24
C LEU A 5 20.10 55.05 8.05
N ILE A 6 20.58 54.25 8.98
CA ILE A 6 20.50 52.76 8.90
C ILE A 6 19.07 52.31 9.09
N VAL A 7 18.30 52.88 10.00
CA VAL A 7 16.89 52.55 10.21
C VAL A 7 16.05 52.89 8.97
N ALA A 8 16.33 54.02 8.33
CA ALA A 8 15.63 54.42 7.10
C ALA A 8 15.90 53.47 5.92
N ILE A 9 17.13 52.94 5.82
CA ILE A 9 17.50 51.96 4.78
C ILE A 9 16.80 50.59 5.03
N ILE A 10 16.74 50.14 6.26
CA ILE A 10 16.07 48.89 6.63
C ILE A 10 14.56 48.96 6.36
N VAL A 11 13.93 50.07 6.73
CA VAL A 11 12.49 50.31 6.43
C VAL A 11 12.23 50.36 4.94
N ALA A 12 13.09 50.97 4.14
CA ALA A 12 12.98 51.03 2.69
C ALA A 12 13.12 49.64 2.01
N ILE A 13 14.03 48.80 2.54
CA ILE A 13 14.21 47.43 2.04
C ILE A 13 12.99 46.57 2.40
N ILE A 14 12.43 46.70 3.59
CA ILE A 14 11.20 45.98 3.99
C ILE A 14 10.00 46.42 3.13
N ALA A 15 9.87 47.74 2.89
CA ALA A 15 8.79 48.23 2.02
C ALA A 15 8.95 47.80 0.56
N TYR A 16 10.18 47.73 0.04
CA TYR A 16 10.47 47.26 -1.31
C TYR A 16 10.19 45.76 -1.48
N THR A 17 10.47 44.92 -0.43
CA THR A 17 10.16 43.51 -0.47
C THR A 17 8.67 43.20 -0.30
N MET A 18 7.94 44.01 0.47
CA MET A 18 6.49 43.87 0.64
C MET A 18 5.66 44.41 -0.55
N GLY A 19 6.20 45.31 -1.35
CA GLY A 19 5.49 45.92 -2.49
C GLY A 19 5.53 45.12 -3.80
N LYS A 20 6.32 44.05 -3.90
CA LYS A 20 6.38 43.16 -5.07
C LYS A 20 5.68 41.82 -4.88
N GLY A 21 4.74 41.77 -4.00
CA GLY A 21 3.77 40.67 -3.90
C GLY A 21 2.70 40.80 -5.00
N ALA A 22 3.11 40.83 -6.27
CA ALA A 22 2.19 40.53 -7.35
C ALA A 22 1.67 39.13 -7.12
N SER A 23 0.37 39.02 -6.85
CA SER A 23 -0.41 37.81 -6.78
C SER A 23 -0.05 36.89 -7.96
N LYS A 24 0.97 36.07 -7.82
CA LYS A 24 1.05 34.83 -8.56
C LYS A 24 -0.03 33.95 -7.93
N LYS A 25 -1.20 33.94 -8.59
CA LYS A 25 -2.16 32.85 -8.49
C LYS A 25 -1.35 31.59 -8.40
N SER A 26 -1.39 30.94 -7.24
CA SER A 26 -0.80 29.63 -7.05
C SER A 26 -1.49 28.74 -8.07
N GLU A 27 -0.82 28.47 -9.18
CA GLU A 27 -1.12 27.27 -9.93
C GLU A 27 -0.86 26.13 -8.94
N GLN A 28 -1.95 25.60 -8.40
CA GLN A 28 -1.92 24.25 -7.87
C GLN A 28 -1.17 23.41 -8.89
N PRO A 29 -0.20 22.59 -8.49
CA PRO A 29 0.30 21.58 -9.38
C PRO A 29 -0.95 20.84 -9.83
N ARG A 30 -1.29 21.00 -11.10
CA ARG A 30 -2.30 20.15 -11.74
C ARG A 30 -1.85 18.76 -11.42
N GLY A 31 -2.59 18.10 -10.53
CA GLY A 31 -2.48 16.68 -10.40
C GLY A 31 -2.45 16.19 -11.82
N ILE A 32 -1.40 15.47 -12.18
CA ILE A 32 -1.35 14.77 -13.45
C ILE A 32 -2.51 13.80 -13.31
N ALA A 33 -3.69 14.25 -13.74
CA ALA A 33 -4.76 13.35 -14.08
C ALA A 33 -4.12 12.49 -15.16
N PHE A 34 -3.70 11.29 -14.79
CA PHE A 34 -3.39 10.23 -15.74
C PHE A 34 -4.73 9.94 -16.45
N THR A 35 -5.10 10.81 -17.36
CA THR A 35 -5.93 10.38 -18.46
C THR A 35 -5.05 9.41 -19.22
N THR A 36 -5.21 8.14 -18.94
CA THR A 36 -4.75 7.05 -19.79
C THR A 36 -5.48 7.21 -21.11
N SER A 37 -4.99 8.12 -21.95
CA SER A 37 -5.29 8.07 -23.36
C SER A 37 -4.53 6.88 -23.93
N TYR A 38 -5.15 5.72 -23.83
CA TYR A 38 -4.74 4.52 -24.56
C TYR A 38 -5.06 4.75 -26.05
N GLU A 39 -4.40 5.72 -26.67
CA GLU A 39 -4.31 5.80 -28.11
C GLU A 39 -3.10 5.00 -28.58
N ASP A 40 -3.18 3.69 -28.48
CA ASP A 40 -2.31 2.83 -29.26
C ASP A 40 -3.20 1.95 -30.16
N ARG A 41 -3.30 2.33 -31.43
CA ARG A 41 -4.06 1.62 -32.47
C ARG A 41 -3.49 0.25 -32.85
N ASP A 42 -2.67 -0.36 -32.02
CA ASP A 42 -2.28 -1.76 -32.09
C ASP A 42 -3.03 -2.61 -31.06
N SER A 43 -4.03 -2.05 -30.36
CA SER A 43 -4.96 -2.84 -29.58
C SER A 43 -5.85 -3.61 -30.54
N ASP A 44 -5.58 -4.90 -30.71
CA ASP A 44 -6.59 -5.84 -31.18
C ASP A 44 -7.81 -5.59 -30.30
N SER A 45 -8.85 -5.01 -30.88
CA SER A 45 -10.13 -4.73 -30.22
C SER A 45 -10.68 -6.04 -29.68
N TRP A 46 -10.55 -6.25 -28.39
CA TRP A 46 -11.22 -7.32 -27.69
C TRP A 46 -12.67 -6.90 -27.50
N GLU A 47 -13.55 -7.27 -28.41
CA GLU A 47 -14.98 -7.18 -28.21
C GLU A 47 -15.41 -8.16 -27.10
N GLY A 48 -15.89 -7.59 -25.99
CA GLY A 48 -16.97 -8.14 -25.19
C GLY A 48 -16.73 -9.48 -24.49
N GLY A 49 -15.88 -9.53 -23.49
CA GLY A 49 -15.94 -10.53 -22.43
C GLY A 49 -15.95 -9.84 -21.08
N MET A 50 -16.86 -10.25 -20.21
CA MET A 50 -16.92 -9.80 -18.81
C MET A 50 -15.72 -10.40 -18.09
N TRP A 51 -14.59 -9.69 -18.12
CA TRP A 51 -13.35 -10.08 -17.47
C TRP A 51 -13.50 -9.76 -15.98
N GLU A 52 -13.42 -10.76 -15.15
CA GLU A 52 -13.02 -10.54 -13.76
C GLU A 52 -11.70 -9.78 -13.82
N ALA A 53 -11.71 -8.51 -13.41
CA ALA A 53 -10.53 -7.69 -13.33
C ALA A 53 -9.64 -8.31 -12.24
N VAL A 54 -8.69 -9.12 -12.67
CA VAL A 54 -7.61 -9.58 -11.79
C VAL A 54 -6.71 -8.38 -11.64
N ASP A 55 -6.61 -7.86 -10.40
CA ASP A 55 -5.69 -6.76 -10.11
C ASP A 55 -4.26 -7.17 -10.52
N PRO A 56 -3.60 -6.40 -11.38
CA PRO A 56 -2.26 -6.74 -11.84
C PRO A 56 -1.26 -6.67 -10.68
N HIS A 57 -0.33 -7.61 -10.65
CA HIS A 57 0.76 -7.61 -9.67
C HIS A 57 1.75 -6.50 -10.01
N LYS A 58 1.98 -5.59 -9.08
CA LYS A 58 3.01 -4.55 -9.19
C LYS A 58 4.39 -5.16 -8.98
N ILE A 59 5.35 -4.76 -9.81
CA ILE A 59 6.73 -5.25 -9.76
C ILE A 59 7.68 -4.26 -10.43
N ALA A 60 8.96 -4.30 -10.05
CA ALA A 60 10.03 -3.57 -10.72
C ALA A 60 11.03 -4.58 -11.31
N ALA A 61 11.03 -4.73 -12.64
CA ALA A 61 11.99 -5.57 -13.36
C ALA A 61 12.41 -4.91 -14.67
N ASN A 62 13.66 -5.11 -15.08
CA ASN A 62 14.16 -4.59 -16.34
C ASN A 62 14.45 -5.75 -17.29
N LEU A 63 13.67 -5.87 -18.35
CA LEU A 63 13.73 -6.99 -19.27
C LEU A 63 14.08 -6.52 -20.69
N ARG A 64 14.91 -7.31 -21.38
CA ARG A 64 15.08 -7.22 -22.83
C ARG A 64 14.30 -8.34 -23.49
N LEU A 65 13.31 -7.97 -24.31
CA LEU A 65 12.39 -8.88 -24.96
C LEU A 65 12.66 -8.95 -26.47
N GLU A 66 12.71 -10.14 -27.06
CA GLU A 66 12.43 -10.34 -28.46
C GLU A 66 10.92 -10.57 -28.60
N TYR A 67 10.24 -9.64 -29.24
CA TYR A 67 8.79 -9.58 -29.29
C TYR A 67 8.28 -9.63 -30.73
N THR A 68 7.25 -10.44 -30.96
CA THR A 68 6.53 -10.50 -32.24
C THR A 68 5.23 -9.72 -32.10
N ASP A 69 5.06 -8.61 -32.81
CA ASP A 69 3.85 -7.80 -32.78
C ASP A 69 2.65 -8.48 -33.48
N ALA A 70 1.49 -7.83 -33.45
CA ALA A 70 0.26 -8.34 -34.09
C ALA A 70 0.39 -8.50 -35.62
N LYS A 71 1.34 -7.77 -36.23
CA LYS A 71 1.61 -7.84 -37.69
C LYS A 71 2.68 -8.88 -38.02
N GLY A 72 3.16 -9.66 -37.04
CA GLY A 72 4.21 -10.65 -37.20
C GLY A 72 5.63 -10.07 -37.27
N GLN A 73 5.81 -8.77 -37.07
CA GLN A 73 7.12 -8.13 -37.09
C GLN A 73 7.88 -8.42 -35.81
N ARG A 74 9.12 -8.90 -35.93
CA ARG A 74 10.01 -9.13 -34.80
C ARG A 74 10.77 -7.87 -34.44
N THR A 75 10.82 -7.58 -33.16
CA THR A 75 11.51 -6.40 -32.61
C THR A 75 12.16 -6.73 -31.28
N THR A 76 13.33 -6.11 -31.00
CA THR A 76 13.93 -6.17 -29.66
C THR A 76 13.50 -4.94 -28.87
N ARG A 77 13.06 -5.15 -27.63
CA ARG A 77 12.56 -4.13 -26.72
C ARG A 77 13.21 -4.23 -25.36
N SER A 78 13.76 -3.12 -24.85
CA SER A 78 14.05 -2.98 -23.41
C SER A 78 12.82 -2.41 -22.74
N VAL A 79 12.35 -3.06 -21.68
CA VAL A 79 11.13 -2.72 -20.99
C VAL A 79 11.39 -2.67 -19.48
N MET A 80 11.11 -1.53 -18.87
CA MET A 80 11.02 -1.40 -17.42
C MET A 80 9.61 -1.83 -17.01
N VAL A 81 9.49 -3.09 -16.59
CA VAL A 81 8.21 -3.68 -16.17
C VAL A 81 7.74 -3.01 -14.90
N ARG A 82 6.45 -2.69 -14.84
CA ARG A 82 5.78 -2.09 -13.68
C ARG A 82 4.70 -2.99 -13.12
N GLU A 83 4.04 -3.73 -13.99
CA GLU A 83 2.92 -4.59 -13.62
C GLU A 83 2.88 -5.82 -14.55
N PHE A 84 2.29 -6.90 -14.06
CA PHE A 84 1.95 -8.05 -14.90
C PHE A 84 0.69 -8.73 -14.37
N ASP A 85 -0.01 -9.40 -15.26
CA ASP A 85 -1.16 -10.21 -14.91
C ASP A 85 -0.98 -11.68 -15.34
N ASN A 86 -1.64 -12.58 -14.61
CA ASN A 86 -1.60 -14.02 -14.83
C ASN A 86 -2.93 -14.56 -15.36
N THR A 87 -3.66 -13.76 -16.14
CA THR A 87 -4.97 -14.20 -16.65
C THR A 87 -4.90 -15.51 -17.44
N LEU A 88 -5.97 -16.29 -17.40
CA LEU A 88 -6.08 -17.58 -18.06
C LEU A 88 -5.87 -17.53 -19.59
N HIS A 89 -6.03 -16.36 -20.19
CA HIS A 89 -5.92 -16.14 -21.63
C HIS A 89 -4.53 -15.71 -22.12
N GLY A 90 -3.50 -16.05 -21.37
CA GLY A 90 -2.13 -15.85 -21.80
C GLY A 90 -1.35 -14.81 -20.98
N GLY A 91 -2.03 -13.90 -20.27
CA GLY A 91 -1.41 -12.88 -19.43
C GLY A 91 -0.56 -11.85 -20.19
N THR A 92 -0.29 -10.76 -19.50
CA THR A 92 0.48 -9.63 -20.06
C THR A 92 1.46 -9.07 -19.04
N LEU A 93 2.47 -8.38 -19.54
CA LEU A 93 3.27 -7.46 -18.74
C LEU A 93 3.10 -6.04 -19.27
N MET A 94 3.12 -5.07 -18.36
CA MET A 94 3.01 -3.65 -18.66
C MET A 94 4.24 -2.91 -18.12
N GLY A 95 4.74 -1.96 -18.90
CA GLY A 95 5.92 -1.21 -18.50
C GLY A 95 6.28 -0.10 -19.47
N ILE A 96 7.37 0.60 -19.15
CA ILE A 96 7.91 1.66 -19.99
C ILE A 96 8.85 1.02 -21.00
N CYS A 97 8.53 1.14 -22.29
CA CYS A 97 9.38 0.68 -23.39
C CYS A 97 10.37 1.79 -23.75
N GLU A 98 11.68 1.56 -23.53
CA GLU A 98 12.73 2.55 -23.81
C GLU A 98 12.73 3.03 -25.28
N LEU A 99 12.51 2.12 -26.23
CA LEU A 99 12.52 2.48 -27.66
C LEU A 99 11.42 3.48 -28.04
N ARG A 100 10.33 3.52 -27.30
CA ARG A 100 9.16 4.39 -27.57
C ARG A 100 8.96 5.47 -26.54
N ASP A 101 9.69 5.40 -25.43
CA ASP A 101 9.52 6.26 -24.24
C ASP A 101 8.06 6.35 -23.79
N ALA A 102 7.37 5.19 -23.77
CA ALA A 102 5.93 5.12 -23.52
C ALA A 102 5.56 3.84 -22.78
N HIS A 103 4.46 3.92 -22.01
CA HIS A 103 3.82 2.75 -21.43
C HIS A 103 3.27 1.84 -22.52
N ARG A 104 3.58 0.53 -22.41
CA ARG A 104 3.12 -0.49 -23.34
C ARG A 104 2.80 -1.79 -22.64
N THR A 105 1.85 -2.50 -23.24
CA THR A 105 1.48 -3.84 -22.83
C THR A 105 2.06 -4.86 -23.79
N PHE A 106 2.64 -5.93 -23.25
CA PHE A 106 3.25 -7.02 -23.98
C PHE A 106 2.62 -8.34 -23.54
N ARG A 107 2.10 -9.10 -24.49
CA ARG A 107 1.53 -10.43 -24.23
C ARG A 107 2.64 -11.45 -24.06
N PHE A 108 2.53 -12.33 -23.06
CA PHE A 108 3.54 -13.36 -22.81
C PHE A 108 3.71 -14.33 -23.99
N ASP A 109 2.61 -14.69 -24.66
CA ASP A 109 2.63 -15.62 -25.80
C ASP A 109 3.36 -15.09 -27.07
N ARG A 110 3.59 -13.78 -27.13
CA ARG A 110 4.32 -13.10 -28.22
C ARG A 110 5.80 -12.85 -27.90
N ILE A 111 6.25 -13.16 -26.69
CA ILE A 111 7.66 -13.06 -26.30
C ILE A 111 8.39 -14.32 -26.77
N ARG A 112 9.45 -14.16 -27.56
CA ARG A 112 10.25 -15.26 -28.12
C ARG A 112 11.46 -15.57 -27.27
N SER A 113 12.14 -14.55 -26.79
CA SER A 113 13.23 -14.66 -25.86
C SER A 113 13.20 -13.48 -24.89
N CYS A 114 13.76 -13.67 -23.71
CA CYS A 114 13.82 -12.66 -22.68
C CYS A 114 15.15 -12.76 -21.93
N ILE A 115 15.73 -11.61 -21.62
CA ILE A 115 16.91 -11.48 -20.75
C ILE A 115 16.54 -10.53 -19.63
N ASP A 116 16.77 -10.93 -18.40
CA ASP A 116 16.72 -10.04 -17.23
C ASP A 116 17.97 -9.16 -17.24
N LEU A 117 17.80 -7.85 -17.41
CA LEU A 117 18.91 -6.89 -17.49
C LEU A 117 19.56 -6.60 -16.13
N GLY A 118 18.88 -6.93 -15.04
CA GLY A 118 19.43 -6.80 -13.67
C GLY A 118 20.43 -7.90 -13.34
N THR A 119 20.16 -9.13 -13.80
CA THR A 119 21.00 -10.31 -13.52
C THR A 119 21.81 -10.79 -14.72
N GLY A 120 21.42 -10.43 -15.95
CA GLY A 120 21.98 -10.95 -17.20
C GLY A 120 21.48 -12.37 -17.54
N GLU A 121 20.53 -12.92 -16.80
CA GLU A 121 19.99 -14.28 -16.98
C GLU A 121 19.09 -14.35 -18.21
N VAL A 122 19.22 -15.43 -18.98
CA VAL A 122 18.28 -15.77 -20.05
C VAL A 122 17.04 -16.41 -19.42
N VAL A 123 15.89 -15.77 -19.61
CA VAL A 123 14.61 -16.17 -19.02
C VAL A 123 13.82 -17.00 -20.03
N ASN A 124 13.65 -18.28 -19.75
CA ASN A 124 12.88 -19.19 -20.62
C ASN A 124 11.37 -19.04 -20.46
N ASP A 125 10.91 -18.80 -19.23
CA ASP A 125 9.51 -18.56 -18.89
C ASP A 125 9.40 -17.22 -18.16
N VAL A 126 8.95 -16.20 -18.91
CA VAL A 126 8.86 -14.82 -18.40
C VAL A 126 7.82 -14.72 -17.29
N ARG A 127 6.72 -15.44 -17.40
CA ARG A 127 5.66 -15.46 -16.39
C ARG A 127 6.17 -16.06 -15.08
N ALA A 128 6.78 -17.23 -15.14
CA ALA A 128 7.33 -17.88 -13.95
C ALA A 128 8.44 -17.02 -13.30
N HIS A 129 9.25 -16.36 -14.12
CA HIS A 129 10.30 -15.45 -13.64
C HIS A 129 9.71 -14.24 -12.91
N LEU A 130 8.72 -13.55 -13.49
CA LEU A 130 8.06 -12.41 -12.85
C LEU A 130 7.32 -12.80 -11.57
N ASN A 131 6.65 -13.95 -11.54
CA ASN A 131 6.05 -14.49 -10.32
C ASN A 131 7.09 -14.71 -9.22
N LYS A 132 8.23 -15.33 -9.55
CA LYS A 132 9.31 -15.55 -8.59
C LYS A 132 9.87 -14.23 -8.04
N LEU A 133 10.06 -13.22 -8.89
CA LEU A 133 10.48 -11.90 -8.47
C LEU A 133 9.43 -11.25 -7.56
N TYR A 134 8.14 -11.34 -7.93
CA TYR A 134 7.04 -10.79 -7.16
C TYR A 134 6.93 -11.42 -5.77
N GLU A 135 6.99 -12.76 -5.66
CA GLU A 135 6.89 -13.46 -4.37
C GLU A 135 7.98 -13.02 -3.36
N THR A 136 9.09 -12.51 -3.85
CA THR A 136 10.18 -12.01 -3.01
C THR A 136 10.27 -10.48 -2.96
N SER A 137 9.32 -9.77 -3.56
CA SER A 137 9.34 -8.31 -3.69
C SER A 137 8.69 -7.61 -2.47
N PRO A 138 9.04 -6.36 -2.18
CA PRO A 138 8.34 -5.57 -1.19
C PRO A 138 6.91 -5.20 -1.63
N GLU A 139 6.63 -5.19 -2.93
CA GLU A 139 5.28 -5.00 -3.48
C GLU A 139 4.34 -6.12 -3.03
N ARG A 140 4.82 -7.39 -3.07
CA ARG A 140 4.08 -8.55 -2.53
C ARG A 140 3.76 -8.37 -1.05
N SER A 141 4.75 -7.91 -0.28
CA SER A 141 4.55 -7.63 1.15
C SER A 141 3.49 -6.53 1.37
N THR A 142 3.41 -5.54 0.49
CA THR A 142 2.40 -4.48 0.54
C THR A 142 1.01 -5.01 0.16
N ASP A 143 0.92 -5.88 -0.84
CA ASP A 143 -0.35 -6.51 -1.22
C ASP A 143 -0.87 -7.41 -0.10
N LEU A 144 0.00 -8.19 0.55
CA LEU A 144 -0.34 -8.95 1.76
C LEU A 144 -0.82 -8.05 2.90
N LEU A 145 -0.25 -6.86 3.03
CA LEU A 145 -0.68 -5.91 4.05
C LEU A 145 -2.14 -5.51 3.86
N VAL A 146 -2.55 -5.23 2.63
CA VAL A 146 -3.94 -4.86 2.32
C VAL A 146 -4.88 -6.07 2.42
N SER A 147 -4.47 -7.27 1.99
CA SER A 147 -5.32 -8.48 2.06
C SER A 147 -5.46 -9.02 3.48
N ASP A 148 -4.34 -9.21 4.18
CA ASP A 148 -4.30 -10.01 5.41
C ASP A 148 -4.35 -9.13 6.68
N TYR A 149 -3.87 -7.88 6.58
CA TYR A 149 -3.76 -6.95 7.71
C TYR A 149 -4.63 -5.70 7.59
N LEU A 150 -5.65 -5.73 6.73
CA LEU A 150 -6.56 -4.59 6.50
C LEU A 150 -7.17 -4.05 7.80
N ASP A 151 -7.52 -4.92 8.75
CA ASP A 151 -8.09 -4.49 10.02
C ASP A 151 -7.08 -3.72 10.88
N ALA A 152 -5.79 -4.15 10.88
CA ALA A 152 -4.75 -3.39 11.57
C ALA A 152 -4.53 -2.02 10.92
N LEU A 153 -4.49 -1.96 9.58
CA LEU A 153 -4.39 -0.70 8.85
C LEU A 153 -5.54 0.25 9.19
N LYS A 154 -6.77 -0.25 9.21
CA LYS A 154 -7.94 0.56 9.60
C LYS A 154 -7.81 1.12 11.00
N VAL A 155 -7.34 0.33 11.97
CA VAL A 155 -7.20 0.79 13.35
C VAL A 155 -6.12 1.86 13.46
N VAL A 156 -4.90 1.61 12.98
CA VAL A 156 -3.81 2.57 13.10
C VAL A 156 -4.07 3.86 12.31
N TYR A 157 -4.73 3.75 11.14
CA TYR A 157 -5.07 4.92 10.33
C TYR A 157 -6.18 5.75 10.95
N TYR A 158 -7.18 5.11 11.57
CA TYR A 158 -8.22 5.82 12.34
C TYR A 158 -7.61 6.61 13.50
N VAL A 159 -6.72 5.99 14.28
CA VAL A 159 -6.06 6.66 15.41
C VAL A 159 -5.20 7.82 14.92
N ALA A 160 -4.36 7.60 13.89
CA ALA A 160 -3.51 8.64 13.34
C ALA A 160 -4.27 9.83 12.70
N LYS A 161 -5.53 9.61 12.29
CA LYS A 161 -6.39 10.64 11.71
C LYS A 161 -7.40 11.24 12.70
N ALA A 162 -7.39 10.82 13.94
CA ALA A 162 -8.41 11.20 14.92
C ALA A 162 -8.43 12.72 15.24
N ASP A 163 -7.31 13.41 15.10
CA ASP A 163 -7.19 14.87 15.22
C ASP A 163 -7.36 15.61 13.87
N GLY A 164 -7.61 14.88 12.78
CA GLY A 164 -7.76 15.41 11.42
C GLY A 164 -6.43 15.60 10.66
N GLN A 165 -5.30 15.32 11.28
CA GLN A 165 -3.98 15.42 10.65
C GLN A 165 -3.35 14.03 10.46
N TYR A 166 -2.28 13.96 9.66
CA TYR A 166 -1.49 12.74 9.48
C TYR A 166 -0.03 13.17 9.28
N ARG A 167 0.69 13.18 10.39
CA ARG A 167 2.02 13.80 10.48
C ARG A 167 3.12 12.80 10.14
N LYS A 168 4.31 13.33 9.81
CA LYS A 168 5.48 12.51 9.47
C LYS A 168 5.86 11.55 10.61
N ALA A 169 5.78 11.98 11.86
CA ALA A 169 6.11 11.13 13.02
C ALA A 169 5.15 9.94 13.15
N GLU A 170 3.86 10.15 12.95
CA GLU A 170 2.86 9.08 12.95
C GLU A 170 3.08 8.07 11.82
N LYS A 171 3.41 8.57 10.62
CA LYS A 171 3.78 7.73 9.46
C LYS A 171 4.97 6.84 9.80
N GLU A 172 5.96 7.36 10.48
CA GLU A 172 7.16 6.62 10.87
C GLU A 172 6.83 5.50 11.85
N VAL A 173 5.99 5.77 12.87
CA VAL A 173 5.49 4.75 13.81
C VAL A 173 4.72 3.65 13.07
N ILE A 174 3.78 4.02 12.20
CA ILE A 174 3.01 3.06 11.40
C ILE A 174 3.95 2.22 10.51
N THR A 175 4.95 2.85 9.89
CA THR A 175 5.93 2.15 9.05
C THR A 175 6.69 1.08 9.84
N GLN A 176 7.14 1.39 11.04
CA GLN A 176 7.83 0.40 11.89
C GLN A 176 6.90 -0.74 12.31
N TYR A 177 5.67 -0.42 12.68
CA TYR A 177 4.67 -1.42 13.03
C TYR A 177 4.38 -2.37 11.86
N VAL A 178 4.18 -1.83 10.66
CA VAL A 178 3.92 -2.62 9.45
C VAL A 178 5.09 -3.54 9.12
N LYS A 179 6.34 -3.04 9.19
CA LYS A 179 7.54 -3.87 8.97
C LYS A 179 7.58 -5.09 9.91
N ILE A 180 7.12 -4.92 11.15
CA ILE A 180 7.02 -6.02 12.12
C ILE A 180 5.91 -7.00 11.71
N LEU A 181 4.74 -6.50 11.30
CA LEU A 181 3.59 -7.34 10.91
C LEU A 181 3.91 -8.24 9.73
N VAL A 182 4.41 -7.68 8.64
CA VAL A 182 4.70 -8.42 7.41
C VAL A 182 6.10 -9.05 7.41
N ARG A 183 6.93 -8.76 8.42
CA ARG A 183 8.32 -9.23 8.54
C ARG A 183 9.20 -8.88 7.34
N ASP A 184 8.94 -7.72 6.72
CA ASP A 184 9.73 -7.21 5.61
C ASP A 184 10.27 -5.81 5.91
N ALA A 185 11.59 -5.72 6.12
CA ALA A 185 12.26 -4.45 6.44
C ALA A 185 12.39 -3.49 5.23
N ARG A 186 12.14 -4.00 4.01
CA ARG A 186 12.28 -3.21 2.76
C ARG A 186 11.09 -2.29 2.51
N ILE A 187 9.96 -2.51 3.19
CA ILE A 187 8.77 -1.66 3.06
C ILE A 187 9.14 -0.23 3.46
N THR A 188 8.76 0.73 2.61
CA THR A 188 8.98 2.16 2.84
C THR A 188 7.70 2.86 3.29
N SER A 189 7.83 4.07 3.83
CA SER A 189 6.67 4.89 4.20
C SER A 189 5.79 5.24 3.00
N GLU A 190 6.40 5.42 1.82
CA GLU A 190 5.69 5.72 0.58
C GLU A 190 4.82 4.54 0.14
N MET A 191 5.31 3.31 0.28
CA MET A 191 4.55 2.10 -0.03
C MET A 191 3.34 1.95 0.91
N ILE A 192 3.53 2.25 2.20
CA ILE A 192 2.45 2.23 3.18
C ILE A 192 1.44 3.35 2.92
N ASP A 193 1.90 4.56 2.61
CA ASP A 193 1.01 5.66 2.23
C ASP A 193 0.17 5.28 1.00
N ALA A 194 0.76 4.63 0.00
CA ALA A 194 0.04 4.13 -1.16
C ALA A 194 -1.02 3.07 -0.78
N ALA A 195 -0.67 2.12 0.10
CA ALA A 195 -1.62 1.13 0.61
C ALA A 195 -2.76 1.79 1.41
N LEU A 196 -2.46 2.78 2.26
CA LEU A 196 -3.47 3.51 3.03
C LEU A 196 -4.39 4.36 2.15
N GLN A 197 -3.92 4.83 0.98
CA GLN A 197 -4.77 5.54 0.01
C GLN A 197 -5.83 4.63 -0.63
N THR A 198 -5.59 3.33 -0.70
CA THR A 198 -6.59 2.36 -1.16
C THR A 198 -7.62 2.02 -0.08
N VAL A 199 -7.30 2.34 1.16
CA VAL A 199 -8.19 2.16 2.31
C VAL A 199 -8.78 3.53 2.64
N ASP A 200 -10.07 3.71 2.40
CA ASP A 200 -10.76 4.93 2.79
C ASP A 200 -10.56 5.23 4.28
N ILE A 201 -10.57 6.53 4.66
CA ILE A 201 -10.46 6.91 6.07
C ILE A 201 -11.56 6.17 6.86
N PRO A 202 -11.19 5.30 7.81
CA PRO A 202 -12.18 4.45 8.45
C PRO A 202 -13.18 5.26 9.28
N THR A 203 -14.46 4.95 9.15
CA THR A 203 -15.47 5.48 10.06
C THR A 203 -15.28 4.86 11.46
N ILE A 204 -15.86 5.50 12.49
CA ILE A 204 -15.86 4.96 13.86
C ILE A 204 -16.46 3.54 13.91
N HIS A 205 -17.44 3.24 13.06
CA HIS A 205 -18.03 1.90 12.96
C HIS A 205 -17.05 0.89 12.39
N ALA A 206 -16.36 1.23 11.29
CA ALA A 206 -15.34 0.39 10.68
C ALA A 206 -14.16 0.14 11.63
N PHE A 207 -13.72 1.17 12.37
CA PHE A 207 -12.72 1.06 13.43
C PHE A 207 -13.14 0.07 14.52
N LYS A 208 -14.35 0.23 15.08
CA LYS A 208 -14.85 -0.66 16.13
C LYS A 208 -15.00 -2.11 15.67
N LEU A 209 -15.43 -2.34 14.43
CA LEU A 209 -15.48 -3.68 13.84
C LEU A 209 -14.09 -4.29 13.68
N ALA A 210 -13.12 -3.52 13.21
CA ALA A 210 -11.73 -3.97 13.03
C ALA A 210 -11.11 -4.36 14.38
N VAL A 211 -11.22 -3.50 15.40
CA VAL A 211 -10.78 -3.83 16.78
C VAL A 211 -11.45 -5.11 17.29
N GLY A 212 -12.76 -5.24 17.09
CA GLY A 212 -13.51 -6.42 17.54
C GLY A 212 -13.10 -7.71 16.82
N ARG A 213 -12.67 -7.68 15.55
CA ARG A 213 -12.12 -8.84 14.83
C ARG A 213 -10.73 -9.21 15.34
N ILE A 214 -9.85 -8.23 15.50
CA ILE A 214 -8.49 -8.43 15.99
C ILE A 214 -8.50 -9.03 17.40
N THR A 215 -9.31 -8.49 18.31
CA THR A 215 -9.33 -8.96 19.71
C THR A 215 -9.95 -10.34 19.87
N ARG A 216 -10.85 -10.79 18.97
CA ARG A 216 -11.41 -12.16 19.03
C ARG A 216 -10.48 -13.27 18.57
N GLY A 217 -9.33 -12.95 18.12
CA GLY A 217 -8.30 -13.87 17.64
C GLY A 217 -8.07 -13.77 16.13
N GLY A 218 -6.83 -13.82 15.74
CA GLY A 218 -6.38 -13.69 14.36
C GLY A 218 -4.86 -13.66 14.29
N GLN A 219 -4.35 -13.29 13.13
CA GLN A 219 -2.91 -13.17 12.87
C GLN A 219 -2.27 -11.96 13.57
N ILE A 220 -3.10 -11.00 14.02
CA ILE A 220 -2.65 -9.73 14.60
C ILE A 220 -2.64 -9.84 16.11
N ASP A 221 -1.48 -9.59 16.74
CA ASP A 221 -1.37 -9.45 18.18
C ASP A 221 -2.03 -8.14 18.65
N PRO A 222 -3.13 -8.22 19.44
CA PRO A 222 -3.80 -7.02 19.94
C PRO A 222 -2.91 -6.15 20.84
N SER A 223 -1.96 -6.75 21.57
CA SER A 223 -1.05 -6.02 22.45
C SER A 223 -0.05 -5.19 21.65
N LEU A 224 0.49 -5.75 20.57
CA LEU A 224 1.38 -5.04 19.66
C LEU A 224 0.64 -3.88 18.95
N LEU A 225 -0.61 -4.11 18.50
CA LEU A 225 -1.45 -3.07 17.93
C LEU A 225 -1.70 -1.92 18.93
N ASN A 226 -2.08 -2.25 20.17
CA ASN A 226 -2.30 -1.23 21.20
C ASN A 226 -1.04 -0.41 21.49
N LYS A 227 0.12 -1.07 21.54
CA LYS A 227 1.41 -0.39 21.69
C LYS A 227 1.66 0.59 20.54
N CYS A 228 1.45 0.18 19.31
CA CYS A 228 1.55 1.06 18.15
C CYS A 228 0.62 2.27 18.25
N CYS A 229 -0.66 2.06 18.60
CA CYS A 229 -1.63 3.16 18.75
C CYS A 229 -1.21 4.15 19.84
N LYS A 230 -0.67 3.68 20.96
CA LYS A 230 -0.12 4.54 22.02
C LYS A 230 1.10 5.34 21.52
N GLU A 231 1.98 4.72 20.75
CA GLU A 231 3.13 5.40 20.17
C GLU A 231 2.71 6.48 19.16
N ILE A 232 1.67 6.22 18.33
CA ILE A 232 1.09 7.22 17.42
C ILE A 232 0.63 8.45 18.22
N VAL A 233 -0.20 8.25 19.23
CA VAL A 233 -0.72 9.35 20.06
C VAL A 233 0.40 10.08 20.80
N ALA A 234 1.42 9.38 21.26
CA ALA A 234 2.58 9.97 21.94
C ALA A 234 3.48 10.80 21.02
N THR A 235 3.33 10.77 19.70
CA THR A 235 4.08 11.65 18.79
C THR A 235 3.69 13.12 18.92
N GLN A 236 2.56 13.39 19.57
CA GLN A 236 1.99 14.72 19.75
C GLN A 236 2.22 15.23 21.18
N GLY A 237 2.35 16.55 21.33
CA GLY A 237 2.57 17.16 22.65
C GLY A 237 1.33 17.18 23.54
N ALA A 238 0.12 17.06 22.95
CA ALA A 238 -1.14 16.99 23.67
C ALA A 238 -2.05 15.95 22.98
N VAL A 239 -2.63 15.07 23.78
CA VAL A 239 -3.55 14.02 23.30
C VAL A 239 -4.90 14.64 22.99
N HIS A 240 -5.42 14.41 21.80
CA HIS A 240 -6.76 14.83 21.43
C HIS A 240 -7.80 13.89 22.04
N SER A 241 -8.98 14.42 22.41
CA SER A 241 -10.02 13.60 23.07
C SER A 241 -10.46 12.39 22.23
N SER A 242 -10.54 12.55 20.90
CA SER A 242 -10.88 11.44 19.98
C SER A 242 -9.80 10.35 19.90
N GLU A 243 -8.54 10.70 20.11
CA GLU A 243 -7.44 9.72 20.20
C GLU A 243 -7.53 8.94 21.51
N GLN A 244 -7.78 9.64 22.62
CA GLN A 244 -7.98 9.00 23.92
C GLN A 244 -9.19 8.05 23.90
N ASP A 245 -10.32 8.48 23.35
CA ASP A 245 -11.51 7.64 23.18
C ASP A 245 -11.22 6.37 22.37
N ALA A 246 -10.37 6.48 21.34
CA ALA A 246 -9.96 5.34 20.53
C ALA A 246 -9.07 4.37 21.31
N LEU A 247 -8.08 4.88 22.06
CA LEU A 247 -7.22 4.06 22.93
C LEU A 247 -8.02 3.34 24.01
N ASP A 248 -8.90 4.06 24.70
CA ASP A 248 -9.76 3.51 25.77
C ASP A 248 -10.66 2.39 25.21
N TYR A 249 -11.14 2.55 23.98
CA TYR A 249 -11.94 1.52 23.33
C TYR A 249 -11.10 0.26 23.03
N ILE A 250 -9.88 0.41 22.50
CA ILE A 250 -8.97 -0.71 22.21
C ILE A 250 -8.65 -1.46 23.50
N GLU A 251 -8.21 -0.75 24.55
CA GLU A 251 -7.82 -1.34 25.82
C GLU A 251 -8.97 -2.10 26.50
N ARG A 252 -10.14 -1.52 26.50
CA ARG A 252 -11.33 -2.18 27.02
C ARG A 252 -11.63 -3.48 26.27
N LYS A 253 -11.53 -3.49 24.93
CA LYS A 253 -11.77 -4.69 24.13
C LYS A 253 -10.74 -5.79 24.35
N ILE A 254 -9.48 -5.43 24.55
CA ILE A 254 -8.41 -6.38 24.92
C ILE A 254 -8.70 -6.97 26.30
N ALA A 255 -9.06 -6.16 27.29
CA ALA A 255 -9.38 -6.62 28.64
C ALA A 255 -10.60 -7.54 28.66
N GLU A 256 -11.69 -7.18 27.98
CA GLU A 256 -12.89 -8.02 27.85
C GLU A 256 -12.54 -9.42 27.32
N GLN A 257 -11.70 -9.49 26.29
CA GLN A 257 -11.31 -10.76 25.70
C GLN A 257 -10.39 -11.59 26.60
N SER A 258 -9.48 -10.96 27.33
CA SER A 258 -8.61 -11.64 28.30
C SER A 258 -9.42 -12.31 29.43
N VAL A 259 -10.45 -11.65 29.91
CA VAL A 259 -11.37 -12.21 30.90
C VAL A 259 -12.15 -13.41 30.36
N LEU A 260 -12.61 -13.34 29.11
CA LEU A 260 -13.31 -14.45 28.45
C LEU A 260 -12.41 -15.69 28.27
N MET A 261 -11.15 -15.48 27.94
CA MET A 261 -10.17 -16.58 27.79
C MET A 261 -9.81 -17.23 29.14
N THR A 262 -9.76 -16.45 30.22
CA THR A 262 -9.46 -16.98 31.56
C THR A 262 -10.68 -17.62 32.24
N SER A 263 -11.89 -17.16 31.94
CA SER A 263 -13.15 -17.70 32.48
C SER A 263 -13.74 -18.86 31.67
N GLY A 264 -13.22 -19.14 30.50
CA GLY A 264 -13.71 -20.14 29.56
C GLY A 264 -12.91 -21.43 29.55
N ASN A 265 -13.06 -22.32 30.52
CA ASN A 265 -13.55 -23.68 30.31
C ASN A 265 -13.57 -24.56 31.57
N PRO A 266 -14.74 -24.94 32.07
CA PRO A 266 -14.86 -26.29 32.58
C PRO A 266 -16.13 -27.00 32.07
N LYS A 267 -16.37 -27.11 30.78
CA LYS A 267 -17.49 -27.90 30.27
C LYS A 267 -17.18 -28.68 28.99
N ASN A 268 -16.12 -29.50 29.00
CA ASN A 268 -16.02 -30.61 28.05
C ASN A 268 -15.53 -31.89 28.72
N GLY A 269 -16.06 -32.14 29.91
CA GLY A 269 -15.93 -33.41 30.64
C GLY A 269 -17.29 -34.09 30.81
N LEU A 270 -18.08 -34.27 29.72
CA LEU A 270 -19.14 -35.25 29.73
C LEU A 270 -18.53 -36.62 29.47
N PRO A 271 -18.60 -37.57 30.43
CA PRO A 271 -18.14 -38.94 30.19
C PRO A 271 -18.97 -39.57 29.06
N ARG A 272 -18.31 -40.11 28.05
CA ARG A 272 -18.93 -40.97 27.05
C ARG A 272 -19.69 -42.07 27.76
N ARG A 273 -21.03 -42.07 27.68
CA ARG A 273 -21.86 -43.20 28.05
C ARG A 273 -21.40 -44.38 27.18
N GLN A 274 -20.83 -45.37 27.82
CA GLN A 274 -20.65 -46.71 27.25
C GLN A 274 -22.02 -47.26 26.90
N ALA A 275 -22.23 -47.64 25.67
CA ALA A 275 -23.40 -48.42 25.24
C ALA A 275 -23.34 -49.80 25.90
N PRO A 276 -24.48 -50.35 26.37
CA PRO A 276 -24.51 -51.71 26.94
C PRO A 276 -24.22 -52.72 25.83
N HIS A 277 -23.28 -53.63 26.09
CA HIS A 277 -23.15 -54.90 25.37
C HIS A 277 -24.44 -55.71 25.59
N ASN A 278 -25.13 -56.02 24.50
CA ASN A 278 -26.10 -57.11 24.51
C ASN A 278 -25.39 -58.38 24.10
N ASP A 279 -25.46 -59.33 25.01
CA ASP A 279 -25.19 -60.75 24.79
C ASP A 279 -26.27 -61.38 23.87
#